data_9abb637a7cb8485e04c690105f053c97
#
_entry.id   9abb637a7cb8485e04c690105f053c97
#
_cell.length_a   1.000
_cell.length_b   1.000
_cell.length_c   1.000
_cell.angle_alpha   90.00
_cell.angle_beta   90.00
_cell.angle_gamma   90.00
#
_symmetry.space_group_name_H-M   'P 1'
#
loop_
_entity.id
_entity.type
_entity.pdbx_description
1 polymer ?
#
loop_
_entity_poly.entity_id
_entity_poly.type
_entity_poly.pdbx_seq_one_letter_code
_entity_poly.pdbx_strand_id
1 'polypeptide(L)'
;MKHFALSALATAALLGAGTVSAQTVFTVSSWLPPTHTLSTVQKNWCDLLEKESTGRMKCNILPKGVVAAPGTFDAVRDGLADISYTVDGYTPGRFINTQVAEFPFLGDSAVATSVAYQRVYSKYFAPLGEHRGVKVLGVFTHGPGIIFNTKKPVSSAADAASLKFRIGGGNINELSKAMGWNTTLKPAPESFELLSTGVMDGTFFPDESVASFKLSMIKHATTFPGGLYNTSFVFMMNQAKYDKLTPDEKKAVDAISGETAARIFGRGWDKVDTRALALMQANGVVVTKADAKFVADVKAKTAPLEQNWIKAAEGKGLKNPAKVMAEFRAEIAKQEK
;
A
#
# COMPACT_ATOMS: atom_id res chain seq x y z
N MET A 1 5.95 -69.88 58.22
CA MET A 1 6.43 -69.68 56.87
C MET A 1 5.71 -68.44 56.35
N LYS A 2 6.45 -67.35 56.15
CA LYS A 2 5.93 -66.03 55.99
C LYS A 2 5.86 -65.72 54.48
N HIS A 3 4.69 -65.37 53.97
CA HIS A 3 4.54 -64.85 52.59
C HIS A 3 4.57 -63.33 52.61
N PHE A 4 5.59 -62.76 51.98
CA PHE A 4 5.67 -61.36 51.72
C PHE A 4 4.87 -61.04 50.47
N ALA A 5 3.82 -60.22 50.62
CA ALA A 5 3.10 -59.64 49.48
C ALA A 5 3.79 -58.30 49.14
N LEU A 6 4.44 -58.24 47.97
CA LEU A 6 4.93 -56.99 47.38
C LEU A 6 3.79 -56.28 46.68
N SER A 7 3.29 -55.19 47.23
CA SER A 7 2.38 -54.29 46.57
C SER A 7 3.18 -53.37 45.63
N ALA A 8 3.07 -53.56 44.34
CA ALA A 8 3.59 -52.68 43.31
C ALA A 8 2.67 -51.46 43.17
N LEU A 9 3.08 -50.31 43.67
CA LEU A 9 2.47 -49.00 43.33
C LEU A 9 2.88 -48.64 41.90
N ALA A 10 1.99 -48.83 40.95
CA ALA A 10 2.13 -48.31 39.62
C ALA A 10 1.75 -46.81 39.65
N THR A 11 2.74 -45.94 39.76
CA THR A 11 2.57 -44.51 39.60
C THR A 11 2.35 -44.21 38.12
N ALA A 12 1.10 -44.03 37.72
CA ALA A 12 0.74 -43.53 36.39
C ALA A 12 1.13 -42.07 36.29
N ALA A 13 2.34 -41.80 35.83
CA ALA A 13 2.74 -40.46 35.37
C ALA A 13 1.98 -40.17 34.07
N LEU A 14 0.81 -39.54 34.19
CA LEU A 14 0.15 -38.86 33.07
C LEU A 14 1.06 -37.72 32.64
N LEU A 15 2.00 -38.01 31.76
CA LEU A 15 2.67 -37.03 30.93
C LEU A 15 1.60 -36.38 30.10
N GLY A 16 1.15 -35.20 30.55
CA GLY A 16 0.41 -34.27 29.73
C GLY A 16 1.27 -33.92 28.52
N ALA A 17 1.16 -34.70 27.46
CA ALA A 17 1.68 -34.34 26.14
C ALA A 17 0.90 -33.11 25.70
N GLY A 18 1.33 -31.96 26.16
CA GLY A 18 0.96 -30.69 25.54
C GLY A 18 1.27 -30.86 24.05
N THR A 19 0.23 -30.89 23.24
CA THR A 19 0.40 -30.88 21.77
C THR A 19 1.23 -29.66 21.44
N VAL A 20 2.53 -29.84 21.22
CA VAL A 20 3.38 -28.82 20.60
C VAL A 20 2.79 -28.65 19.21
N SER A 21 1.88 -27.68 19.07
CA SER A 21 1.39 -27.28 17.76
C SER A 21 2.59 -26.82 16.94
N ALA A 22 2.84 -27.46 15.82
CA ALA A 22 3.92 -27.04 14.94
C ALA A 22 3.72 -25.55 14.60
N GLN A 23 4.79 -24.77 14.71
CA GLN A 23 4.76 -23.34 14.41
C GLN A 23 4.34 -23.14 12.93
N THR A 24 3.32 -22.32 12.71
CA THR A 24 2.90 -21.91 11.36
C THR A 24 3.86 -20.87 10.82
N VAL A 25 4.53 -21.16 9.71
CA VAL A 25 5.48 -20.25 9.06
C VAL A 25 4.89 -19.79 7.74
N PHE A 26 4.79 -18.47 7.55
CA PHE A 26 4.33 -17.85 6.31
C PHE A 26 5.50 -17.38 5.46
N THR A 27 5.47 -17.72 4.17
CA THR A 27 6.39 -17.13 3.18
C THR A 27 5.90 -15.74 2.81
N VAL A 28 6.71 -14.73 3.13
CA VAL A 28 6.38 -13.32 2.93
C VAL A 28 7.24 -12.74 1.83
N SER A 29 6.61 -12.18 0.81
CA SER A 29 7.28 -11.62 -0.37
C SER A 29 7.15 -10.10 -0.41
N SER A 30 8.18 -9.42 -0.91
CA SER A 30 8.14 -8.00 -1.24
C SER A 30 8.80 -7.78 -2.59
N TRP A 31 8.15 -7.04 -3.47
CA TRP A 31 8.73 -6.58 -4.74
C TRP A 31 9.62 -5.34 -4.57
N LEU A 32 9.64 -4.77 -3.36
CA LEU A 32 10.48 -3.63 -3.00
C LEU A 32 11.81 -4.12 -2.39
N PRO A 33 12.88 -3.31 -2.49
CA PRO A 33 14.15 -3.63 -1.84
C PRO A 33 13.99 -3.80 -0.32
N PRO A 34 14.79 -4.63 0.35
CA PRO A 34 14.75 -4.78 1.80
C PRO A 34 14.96 -3.48 2.58
N THR A 35 15.63 -2.50 1.96
CA THR A 35 15.89 -1.17 2.53
C THR A 35 14.71 -0.21 2.40
N HIS A 36 13.70 -0.55 1.63
CA HIS A 36 12.52 0.29 1.46
C HIS A 36 11.66 0.29 2.72
N THR A 37 11.09 1.45 3.05
CA THR A 37 10.24 1.63 4.24
C THR A 37 9.13 0.59 4.35
N LEU A 38 8.43 0.30 3.27
CA LEU A 38 7.36 -0.71 3.29
C LEU A 38 7.86 -2.12 3.63
N SER A 39 9.09 -2.48 3.26
CA SER A 39 9.68 -3.77 3.66
C SER A 39 9.92 -3.82 5.17
N THR A 40 10.35 -2.71 5.77
CA THR A 40 10.46 -2.58 7.23
C THR A 40 9.08 -2.63 7.91
N VAL A 41 8.09 -1.95 7.34
CA VAL A 41 6.72 -1.94 7.88
C VAL A 41 6.10 -3.34 7.83
N GLN A 42 6.29 -4.06 6.73
CA GLN A 42 5.84 -5.45 6.59
C GLN A 42 6.51 -6.35 7.64
N LYS A 43 7.82 -6.17 7.88
CA LYS A 43 8.52 -6.87 8.95
C LYS A 43 7.92 -6.56 10.33
N ASN A 44 7.65 -5.31 10.64
CA ASN A 44 7.04 -4.91 11.91
C ASN A 44 5.65 -5.56 12.10
N TRP A 45 4.87 -5.68 11.02
CA TRP A 45 3.61 -6.42 11.07
C TRP A 45 3.83 -7.91 11.35
N CYS A 46 4.87 -8.51 10.77
CA CYS A 46 5.25 -9.90 11.05
C CYS A 46 5.70 -10.10 12.51
N ASP A 47 6.46 -9.17 13.07
CA ASP A 47 6.87 -9.21 14.47
C ASP A 47 5.64 -9.11 15.41
N LEU A 48 4.66 -8.29 15.01
CA LEU A 48 3.39 -8.19 15.73
C LEU A 48 2.58 -9.50 15.63
N LEU A 49 2.55 -10.13 14.47
CA LEU A 49 1.90 -11.44 14.26
C LEU A 49 2.49 -12.51 15.19
N GLU A 50 3.81 -12.58 15.29
CA GLU A 50 4.50 -13.52 16.20
C GLU A 50 4.09 -13.25 17.64
N LYS A 51 4.05 -11.99 18.05
CA LYS A 51 3.64 -11.58 19.40
C LYS A 51 2.18 -11.94 19.69
N GLU A 52 1.25 -11.55 18.81
CA GLU A 52 -0.19 -11.79 19.02
C GLU A 52 -0.54 -13.27 18.99
N SER A 53 0.22 -14.07 18.25
CA SER A 53 0.08 -15.54 18.23
C SER A 53 0.84 -16.23 19.36
N THR A 54 1.50 -15.51 20.26
CA THR A 54 2.36 -16.09 21.31
C THR A 54 3.43 -17.04 20.75
N GLY A 55 4.06 -16.66 19.62
CA GLY A 55 5.10 -17.42 18.94
C GLY A 55 4.61 -18.58 18.08
N ARG A 56 3.30 -18.79 17.95
CA ARG A 56 2.75 -19.89 17.13
C ARG A 56 2.83 -19.60 15.62
N MET A 57 2.88 -18.34 15.23
CA MET A 57 2.98 -17.95 13.83
C MET A 57 4.23 -17.09 13.61
N LYS A 58 4.93 -17.33 12.50
CA LYS A 58 6.12 -16.57 12.09
C LYS A 58 6.11 -16.26 10.60
N CYS A 59 6.84 -15.21 10.23
CA CYS A 59 7.12 -14.88 8.85
C CYS A 59 8.54 -15.33 8.45
N ASN A 60 8.64 -15.98 7.31
CA ASN A 60 9.88 -16.13 6.56
C ASN A 60 9.89 -15.09 5.43
N ILE A 61 10.55 -13.95 5.67
CA ILE A 61 10.61 -12.85 4.70
C ILE A 61 11.67 -13.19 3.65
N LEU A 62 11.24 -13.29 2.41
CA LEU A 62 12.12 -13.61 1.29
C LEU A 62 13.03 -12.43 0.95
N PRO A 63 14.29 -12.68 0.56
CA PRO A 63 15.24 -11.62 0.21
C PRO A 63 14.90 -10.91 -1.10
N LYS A 64 14.04 -11.51 -1.94
CA LYS A 64 13.55 -10.97 -3.22
C LYS A 64 12.10 -11.31 -3.43
N GLY A 65 11.41 -10.49 -4.22
CA GLY A 65 10.06 -10.78 -4.68
C GLY A 65 10.00 -12.06 -5.52
N VAL A 66 8.95 -12.85 -5.31
CA VAL A 66 8.72 -14.10 -6.09
C VAL A 66 8.34 -13.82 -7.54
N VAL A 67 7.83 -12.61 -7.81
CA VAL A 67 7.46 -12.12 -9.15
C VAL A 67 7.73 -10.62 -9.25
N ALA A 68 7.68 -10.07 -10.46
CA ALA A 68 7.65 -8.63 -10.68
C ALA A 68 6.40 -7.99 -10.06
N ALA A 69 6.49 -6.70 -9.69
CA ALA A 69 5.44 -5.98 -8.95
C ALA A 69 4.00 -6.16 -9.50
N PRO A 70 3.72 -6.09 -10.81
CA PRO A 70 2.38 -6.28 -11.34
C PRO A 70 1.79 -7.69 -11.13
N GLY A 71 2.63 -8.71 -11.01
CA GLY A 71 2.20 -10.10 -10.79
C GLY A 71 1.89 -10.46 -9.33
N THR A 72 2.14 -9.54 -8.39
CA THR A 72 2.13 -9.85 -6.95
C THR A 72 0.76 -10.32 -6.44
N PHE A 73 -0.33 -9.71 -6.90
CA PHE A 73 -1.67 -10.13 -6.48
C PHE A 73 -1.94 -11.60 -6.84
N ASP A 74 -1.65 -11.96 -8.09
CA ASP A 74 -1.85 -13.32 -8.57
C ASP A 74 -0.90 -14.31 -7.89
N ALA A 75 0.36 -13.91 -7.62
CA ALA A 75 1.31 -14.75 -6.90
C ALA A 75 0.82 -15.11 -5.49
N VAL A 76 0.20 -14.18 -4.76
CA VAL A 76 -0.39 -14.48 -3.44
C VAL A 76 -1.66 -15.31 -3.59
N ARG A 77 -2.55 -14.95 -4.53
CA ARG A 77 -3.77 -15.73 -4.79
C ARG A 77 -3.45 -17.18 -5.11
N ASP A 78 -2.43 -17.41 -5.93
CA ASP A 78 -2.07 -18.74 -6.43
C ASP A 78 -1.08 -19.47 -5.51
N GLY A 79 -0.67 -18.87 -4.39
CA GLY A 79 0.12 -19.50 -3.33
C GLY A 79 1.63 -19.57 -3.59
N LEU A 80 2.18 -18.74 -4.53
CA LEU A 80 3.62 -18.60 -4.71
C LEU A 80 4.28 -17.88 -3.51
N ALA A 81 3.52 -17.03 -2.83
CA ALA A 81 3.84 -16.47 -1.53
C ALA A 81 2.58 -16.47 -0.66
N ASP A 82 2.74 -16.58 0.65
CA ASP A 82 1.60 -16.57 1.56
C ASP A 82 1.12 -15.16 1.87
N ILE A 83 2.03 -14.18 1.97
CA ILE A 83 1.71 -12.78 2.31
C ILE A 83 2.52 -11.84 1.43
N SER A 84 1.86 -10.79 0.93
CA SER A 84 2.49 -9.68 0.24
C SER A 84 1.57 -8.46 0.21
N TYR A 85 2.06 -7.36 -0.38
CA TYR A 85 1.27 -6.18 -0.72
C TYR A 85 1.50 -5.81 -2.19
N THR A 86 0.53 -5.13 -2.79
CA THR A 86 0.68 -4.60 -4.15
C THR A 86 -0.07 -3.28 -4.33
N VAL A 87 0.26 -2.60 -5.42
CA VAL A 87 -0.48 -1.43 -5.92
C VAL A 87 -1.59 -1.91 -6.83
N ASP A 88 -2.83 -1.51 -6.57
CA ASP A 88 -3.98 -1.90 -7.39
C ASP A 88 -3.84 -1.38 -8.82
N GLY A 89 -3.29 -0.18 -9.01
CA GLY A 89 -3.05 0.45 -10.31
C GLY A 89 -2.06 -0.27 -11.22
N TYR A 90 -1.28 -1.24 -10.73
CA TYR A 90 -0.36 -2.03 -11.58
C TYR A 90 -1.08 -3.02 -12.49
N THR A 91 -2.36 -3.28 -12.26
CA THR A 91 -3.21 -4.12 -13.11
C THR A 91 -4.41 -3.31 -13.64
N PRO A 92 -4.21 -2.49 -14.69
CA PRO A 92 -5.24 -1.58 -15.19
C PRO A 92 -6.57 -2.28 -15.48
N GLY A 93 -7.68 -1.64 -15.06
CA GLY A 93 -9.04 -2.15 -15.29
C GLY A 93 -9.50 -3.28 -14.35
N ARG A 94 -8.62 -3.81 -13.50
CA ARG A 94 -8.97 -4.88 -12.56
C ARG A 94 -9.67 -4.34 -11.30
N PHE A 95 -9.09 -3.34 -10.67
CA PHE A 95 -9.57 -2.75 -9.43
C PHE A 95 -10.13 -1.35 -9.71
N ILE A 96 -11.44 -1.20 -9.58
CA ILE A 96 -12.15 0.03 -9.94
C ILE A 96 -12.61 0.80 -8.70
N ASN A 97 -13.21 0.10 -7.72
CA ASN A 97 -13.75 0.77 -6.54
C ASN A 97 -12.64 1.41 -5.69
N THR A 98 -11.47 0.75 -5.61
CA THR A 98 -10.30 1.21 -4.86
C THR A 98 -9.71 2.52 -5.38
N GLN A 99 -9.97 2.89 -6.65
CA GLN A 99 -9.51 4.14 -7.25
C GLN A 99 -10.06 5.40 -6.54
N VAL A 100 -11.08 5.26 -5.68
CA VAL A 100 -11.54 6.37 -4.82
C VAL A 100 -10.40 6.94 -3.97
N ALA A 101 -9.45 6.10 -3.58
CA ALA A 101 -8.29 6.48 -2.77
C ALA A 101 -7.14 7.11 -3.58
N GLU A 102 -7.31 7.34 -4.88
CA GLU A 102 -6.23 7.80 -5.77
C GLU A 102 -6.48 9.19 -6.36
N PHE A 103 -7.58 9.85 -5.98
CA PHE A 103 -7.90 11.19 -6.45
C PHE A 103 -6.92 12.24 -5.93
N PRO A 104 -6.78 13.38 -6.61
CA PRO A 104 -5.95 14.49 -6.12
C PRO A 104 -6.56 15.15 -4.88
N PHE A 105 -5.72 15.80 -4.08
CA PHE A 105 -6.09 16.66 -2.95
C PHE A 105 -6.85 15.94 -1.84
N LEU A 106 -6.50 14.68 -1.56
CA LEU A 106 -7.17 13.88 -0.53
C LEU A 106 -6.75 14.24 0.89
N GLY A 107 -5.49 14.66 1.10
CA GLY A 107 -4.96 15.00 2.43
C GLY A 107 -3.45 14.85 2.51
N ASP A 108 -2.87 15.39 3.58
CA ASP A 108 -1.42 15.43 3.77
C ASP A 108 -0.88 14.29 4.63
N SER A 109 -1.76 13.47 5.24
CA SER A 109 -1.38 12.33 6.10
C SER A 109 -1.72 10.98 5.46
N ALA A 110 -0.71 10.13 5.31
CA ALA A 110 -0.90 8.75 4.88
C ALA A 110 -1.69 7.93 5.92
N VAL A 111 -1.56 8.22 7.21
CA VAL A 111 -2.40 7.57 8.26
C VAL A 111 -3.86 7.95 8.05
N ALA A 112 -4.17 9.23 7.86
CA ALA A 112 -5.55 9.69 7.72
C ALA A 112 -6.22 9.07 6.48
N THR A 113 -5.55 9.11 5.34
CA THR A 113 -6.05 8.53 4.08
C THR A 113 -6.17 7.02 4.16
N SER A 114 -5.18 6.31 4.74
CA SER A 114 -5.21 4.85 4.88
C SER A 114 -6.34 4.36 5.78
N VAL A 115 -6.55 5.02 6.93
CA VAL A 115 -7.63 4.65 7.87
C VAL A 115 -9.00 4.91 7.24
N ALA A 116 -9.18 6.07 6.62
CA ALA A 116 -10.42 6.39 5.92
C ALA A 116 -10.69 5.39 4.79
N TYR A 117 -9.65 5.05 4.00
CA TYR A 117 -9.75 4.06 2.92
C TYR A 117 -10.12 2.68 3.46
N GLN A 118 -9.49 2.22 4.54
CA GLN A 118 -9.81 0.93 5.16
C GLN A 118 -11.26 0.87 5.67
N ARG A 119 -11.77 1.94 6.27
CA ARG A 119 -13.16 2.01 6.75
C ARG A 119 -14.16 1.91 5.59
N VAL A 120 -13.94 2.70 4.55
CA VAL A 120 -14.78 2.67 3.35
C VAL A 120 -14.67 1.32 2.63
N TYR A 121 -13.45 0.78 2.52
CA TYR A 121 -13.22 -0.55 1.94
C TYR A 121 -14.02 -1.63 2.68
N SER A 122 -13.89 -1.71 3.99
CA SER A 122 -14.58 -2.72 4.80
C SER A 122 -16.11 -2.65 4.67
N LYS A 123 -16.63 -1.41 4.61
CA LYS A 123 -18.07 -1.17 4.56
C LYS A 123 -18.68 -1.38 3.18
N TYR A 124 -17.97 -0.99 2.13
CA TYR A 124 -18.55 -0.89 0.80
C TYR A 124 -17.89 -1.78 -0.26
N PHE A 125 -16.56 -1.97 -0.23
CA PHE A 125 -15.84 -2.64 -1.32
C PHE A 125 -15.58 -4.11 -1.04
N ALA A 126 -15.27 -4.47 0.20
CA ALA A 126 -15.04 -5.87 0.58
C ALA A 126 -16.22 -6.79 0.21
N PRO A 127 -17.50 -6.39 0.43
CA PRO A 127 -18.64 -7.20 0.02
C PRO A 127 -18.77 -7.39 -1.49
N LEU A 128 -18.19 -6.50 -2.31
CA LEU A 128 -18.21 -6.60 -3.78
C LEU A 128 -17.17 -7.57 -4.33
N GLY A 129 -16.20 -7.98 -3.49
CA GLY A 129 -15.24 -9.03 -3.83
C GLY A 129 -14.23 -8.64 -4.91
N GLU A 130 -13.84 -7.37 -4.98
CA GLU A 130 -12.86 -6.90 -5.96
C GLU A 130 -11.48 -7.57 -5.77
N HIS A 131 -11.12 -7.88 -4.53
CA HIS A 131 -9.92 -8.66 -4.16
C HIS A 131 -10.23 -10.14 -3.89
N ARG A 132 -11.17 -10.73 -4.64
CA ARG A 132 -11.52 -12.15 -4.46
C ARG A 132 -10.32 -13.08 -4.68
N GLY A 133 -10.21 -14.10 -3.85
CA GLY A 133 -9.16 -15.12 -3.90
C GLY A 133 -8.00 -14.87 -2.94
N VAL A 134 -8.01 -13.75 -2.23
CA VAL A 134 -7.09 -13.47 -1.13
C VAL A 134 -7.85 -13.02 0.13
N LYS A 135 -7.28 -13.30 1.30
CA LYS A 135 -7.67 -12.65 2.55
C LYS A 135 -7.01 -11.27 2.57
N VAL A 136 -7.81 -10.22 2.50
CA VAL A 136 -7.31 -8.86 2.67
C VAL A 136 -6.97 -8.64 4.14
N LEU A 137 -5.70 -8.36 4.42
CA LEU A 137 -5.19 -8.01 5.74
C LEU A 137 -5.34 -6.52 6.02
N GLY A 138 -5.36 -5.71 4.97
CA GLY A 138 -5.62 -4.29 5.05
C GLY A 138 -5.47 -3.60 3.71
N VAL A 139 -6.09 -2.43 3.58
CA VAL A 139 -5.85 -1.52 2.47
C VAL A 139 -5.26 -0.23 3.00
N PHE A 140 -4.41 0.41 2.23
CA PHE A 140 -3.71 1.62 2.65
C PHE A 140 -3.29 2.47 1.45
N THR A 141 -2.81 3.67 1.73
CA THR A 141 -2.26 4.59 0.74
C THR A 141 -0.85 5.01 1.15
N HIS A 142 -0.08 5.58 0.21
CA HIS A 142 1.12 6.34 0.56
C HIS A 142 0.75 7.77 1.00
N GLY A 143 1.73 8.60 1.30
CA GLY A 143 1.55 10.04 1.53
C GLY A 143 1.21 10.81 0.25
N PRO A 144 1.18 12.15 0.30
CA PRO A 144 0.92 12.98 -0.88
C PRO A 144 1.83 12.65 -2.05
N GLY A 145 1.26 12.26 -3.19
CA GLY A 145 2.02 12.06 -4.41
C GLY A 145 2.35 13.40 -5.07
N ILE A 146 3.60 13.58 -5.51
CA ILE A 146 4.10 14.82 -6.11
C ILE A 146 4.88 14.57 -7.39
N ILE A 147 5.30 15.62 -8.06
CA ILE A 147 6.07 15.58 -9.31
C ILE A 147 7.56 15.71 -8.99
N PHE A 148 8.38 14.80 -9.49
CA PHE A 148 9.84 14.89 -9.46
C PHE A 148 10.41 14.90 -10.87
N ASN A 149 11.46 15.71 -11.11
CA ASN A 149 12.15 15.67 -12.40
C ASN A 149 13.64 16.11 -12.31
N THR A 150 14.37 15.84 -13.39
CA THR A 150 15.81 16.09 -13.51
C THR A 150 16.13 17.37 -14.30
N LYS A 151 15.14 18.09 -14.83
CA LYS A 151 15.33 19.11 -15.88
C LYS A 151 15.10 20.54 -15.42
N LYS A 152 13.89 20.87 -14.91
CA LYS A 152 13.47 22.24 -14.63
C LYS A 152 12.36 22.30 -13.56
N PRO A 153 12.17 23.46 -12.91
CA PRO A 153 10.98 23.68 -12.10
C PRO A 153 9.70 23.44 -12.91
N VAL A 154 8.70 22.82 -12.29
CA VAL A 154 7.35 22.65 -12.84
C VAL A 154 6.41 23.49 -12.03
N SER A 155 5.97 24.63 -12.57
CA SER A 155 5.08 25.61 -11.93
C SER A 155 3.71 25.71 -12.60
N SER A 156 3.54 25.02 -13.73
CA SER A 156 2.30 25.04 -14.51
C SER A 156 2.05 23.67 -15.19
N ALA A 157 0.81 23.49 -15.65
CA ALA A 157 0.45 22.32 -16.46
C ALA A 157 1.28 22.22 -17.77
N ALA A 158 1.61 23.37 -18.37
CA ALA A 158 2.41 23.43 -19.59
C ALA A 158 3.87 23.02 -19.34
N ASP A 159 4.44 23.40 -18.17
CA ASP A 159 5.79 22.93 -17.80
C ASP A 159 5.84 21.39 -17.72
N ALA A 160 4.85 20.79 -17.05
CA ALA A 160 4.76 19.34 -16.97
C ALA A 160 4.57 18.68 -18.33
N ALA A 161 3.72 19.24 -19.20
CA ALA A 161 3.46 18.70 -20.53
C ALA A 161 4.70 18.62 -21.44
N SER A 162 5.74 19.42 -21.15
CA SER A 162 6.99 19.41 -21.92
C SER A 162 8.00 18.33 -21.50
N LEU A 163 7.68 17.53 -20.47
CA LEU A 163 8.54 16.52 -19.89
C LEU A 163 7.91 15.13 -20.02
N LYS A 164 8.75 14.10 -19.97
CA LYS A 164 8.34 12.69 -19.98
C LYS A 164 8.39 12.14 -18.57
N PHE A 165 7.25 11.61 -18.06
CA PHE A 165 7.18 11.10 -16.70
C PHE A 165 6.86 9.62 -16.63
N ARG A 166 7.50 8.94 -15.69
CA ARG A 166 7.06 7.63 -15.22
C ARG A 166 5.91 7.82 -14.24
N ILE A 167 4.87 7.00 -14.33
CA ILE A 167 3.75 6.91 -13.38
C ILE A 167 3.50 5.48 -12.93
N GLY A 168 2.85 5.31 -11.77
CA GLY A 168 2.52 4.00 -11.18
C GLY A 168 1.20 3.36 -11.65
N GLY A 169 0.44 4.03 -12.52
CA GLY A 169 -0.88 3.54 -12.92
C GLY A 169 -2.00 3.98 -11.98
N GLY A 170 -3.22 3.45 -12.21
CA GLY A 170 -4.40 3.90 -11.50
C GLY A 170 -4.89 5.27 -11.98
N ASN A 171 -5.55 6.04 -11.12
CA ASN A 171 -6.13 7.35 -11.47
C ASN A 171 -5.10 8.38 -11.95
N ILE A 172 -3.82 8.28 -11.54
CA ILE A 172 -2.78 9.18 -12.04
C ILE A 172 -2.58 9.05 -13.55
N ASN A 173 -2.87 7.87 -14.13
CA ASN A 173 -2.87 7.70 -15.58
C ASN A 173 -3.96 8.53 -16.25
N GLU A 174 -5.18 8.48 -15.72
CA GLU A 174 -6.31 9.24 -16.26
C GLU A 174 -6.16 10.75 -16.02
N LEU A 175 -5.65 11.14 -14.84
CA LEU A 175 -5.28 12.51 -14.53
C LEU A 175 -4.25 13.04 -15.55
N SER A 176 -3.20 12.28 -15.81
CA SER A 176 -2.14 12.67 -16.75
C SER A 176 -2.69 12.87 -18.17
N LYS A 177 -3.59 11.99 -18.63
CA LYS A 177 -4.28 12.14 -19.91
C LYS A 177 -5.12 13.42 -19.96
N ALA A 178 -5.93 13.66 -18.92
CA ALA A 178 -6.76 14.87 -18.80
C ALA A 178 -5.93 16.16 -18.81
N MET A 179 -4.73 16.11 -18.22
CA MET A 179 -3.78 17.22 -18.20
C MET A 179 -3.01 17.39 -19.51
N GLY A 180 -3.03 16.41 -20.41
CA GLY A 180 -2.23 16.39 -21.63
C GLY A 180 -0.74 16.13 -21.37
N TRP A 181 -0.41 15.41 -20.30
CA TRP A 181 0.98 15.10 -19.91
C TRP A 181 1.49 13.84 -20.60
N ASN A 182 2.78 13.85 -20.92
CA ASN A 182 3.45 12.70 -21.52
C ASN A 182 3.91 11.73 -20.42
N THR A 183 3.15 10.68 -20.20
CA THR A 183 3.41 9.72 -19.13
C THR A 183 3.45 8.28 -19.63
N THR A 184 4.27 7.46 -18.97
CA THR A 184 4.36 6.02 -19.22
C THR A 184 4.18 5.27 -17.90
N LEU A 185 3.26 4.30 -17.89
CA LEU A 185 3.05 3.41 -16.75
C LEU A 185 4.22 2.43 -16.66
N LYS A 186 4.90 2.47 -15.53
CA LYS A 186 5.99 1.54 -15.19
C LYS A 186 6.00 1.26 -13.68
N PRO A 187 6.31 0.04 -13.24
CA PRO A 187 6.47 -0.26 -11.81
C PRO A 187 7.55 0.60 -11.15
N ALA A 188 7.39 0.87 -9.87
CA ALA A 188 8.31 1.72 -9.11
C ALA A 188 9.78 1.28 -9.16
N PRO A 189 10.14 -0.02 -9.10
CA PRO A 189 11.53 -0.47 -9.18
C PRO A 189 12.27 -0.10 -10.46
N GLU A 190 11.56 0.16 -11.57
CA GLU A 190 12.19 0.56 -12.85
C GLU A 190 12.61 2.04 -12.88
N SER A 191 12.20 2.84 -11.88
CA SER A 191 12.37 4.30 -11.91
C SER A 191 13.81 4.76 -11.94
N PHE A 192 14.71 4.08 -11.22
CA PHE A 192 16.13 4.42 -11.23
C PHE A 192 16.73 4.30 -12.64
N GLU A 193 16.50 3.20 -13.32
CA GLU A 193 16.99 2.97 -14.68
C GLU A 193 16.42 3.97 -15.68
N LEU A 194 15.10 4.18 -15.64
CA LEU A 194 14.41 5.10 -16.55
C LEU A 194 14.91 6.55 -16.43
N LEU A 195 15.21 7.00 -15.21
CA LEU A 195 15.70 8.35 -14.95
C LEU A 195 17.20 8.48 -15.19
N SER A 196 18.01 7.51 -14.77
CA SER A 196 19.47 7.55 -14.93
C SER A 196 19.91 7.46 -16.39
N THR A 197 19.17 6.74 -17.21
CA THR A 197 19.41 6.65 -18.67
C THR A 197 18.78 7.79 -19.46
N GLY A 198 17.96 8.66 -18.83
CA GLY A 198 17.29 9.76 -19.50
C GLY A 198 16.10 9.35 -20.40
N VAL A 199 15.63 8.10 -20.31
CA VAL A 199 14.42 7.64 -21.01
C VAL A 199 13.22 8.43 -20.51
N MET A 200 13.16 8.71 -19.18
CA MET A 200 12.21 9.60 -18.55
C MET A 200 12.92 10.81 -17.96
N ASP A 201 12.25 11.96 -18.01
CA ASP A 201 12.74 13.20 -17.42
C ASP A 201 12.36 13.30 -15.93
N GLY A 202 11.31 12.59 -15.52
CA GLY A 202 10.80 12.64 -14.15
C GLY A 202 9.93 11.44 -13.80
N THR A 203 9.42 11.48 -12.57
CA THR A 203 8.53 10.46 -12.02
C THR A 203 7.57 11.09 -11.02
N PHE A 204 6.43 10.45 -10.82
CA PHE A 204 5.50 10.79 -9.76
C PHE A 204 5.63 9.77 -8.64
N PHE A 205 5.86 10.30 -7.43
CA PHE A 205 6.08 9.51 -6.22
C PHE A 205 5.67 10.31 -4.96
N PRO A 206 5.49 9.68 -3.80
CA PRO A 206 5.61 10.34 -2.51
C PRO A 206 7.08 10.69 -2.21
N ASP A 207 7.31 11.58 -1.25
CA ASP A 207 8.63 12.13 -0.94
C ASP A 207 9.69 11.07 -0.60
N GLU A 208 9.30 10.05 0.14
CA GLU A 208 10.16 8.94 0.59
C GLU A 208 10.88 8.23 -0.58
N SER A 209 10.19 8.11 -1.71
CA SER A 209 10.63 7.26 -2.82
C SER A 209 11.94 7.73 -3.46
N VAL A 210 12.27 9.01 -3.38
CA VAL A 210 13.54 9.53 -3.89
C VAL A 210 14.73 8.86 -3.19
N ALA A 211 14.65 8.70 -1.88
CA ALA A 211 15.71 8.02 -1.10
C ALA A 211 15.68 6.50 -1.31
N SER A 212 14.52 5.88 -1.20
CA SER A 212 14.38 4.42 -1.28
C SER A 212 14.77 3.84 -2.63
N PHE A 213 14.50 4.55 -3.72
CA PHE A 213 14.91 4.15 -5.07
C PHE A 213 16.22 4.80 -5.54
N LYS A 214 16.96 5.49 -4.63
CA LYS A 214 18.26 6.13 -4.91
C LYS A 214 18.22 7.11 -6.08
N LEU A 215 17.17 7.89 -6.19
CA LEU A 215 16.95 8.82 -7.30
C LEU A 215 17.74 10.14 -7.13
N SER A 216 19.06 10.03 -6.90
CA SER A 216 19.94 11.18 -6.66
C SER A 216 20.05 12.15 -7.85
N MET A 217 19.59 11.74 -9.04
CA MET A 217 19.54 12.57 -10.24
C MET A 217 18.39 13.59 -10.20
N ILE A 218 17.42 13.47 -9.31
CA ILE A 218 16.30 14.42 -9.14
C ILE A 218 16.87 15.79 -8.75
N LYS A 219 16.42 16.82 -9.45
CA LYS A 219 16.81 18.24 -9.23
C LYS A 219 15.64 19.10 -8.81
N HIS A 220 14.42 18.72 -9.15
CA HIS A 220 13.22 19.50 -8.94
C HIS A 220 12.09 18.63 -8.40
N ALA A 221 11.36 19.18 -7.43
CA ALA A 221 10.14 18.64 -6.88
C ALA A 221 9.02 19.67 -6.94
N THR A 222 7.79 19.26 -7.27
CA THR A 222 6.63 20.14 -7.21
C THR A 222 5.56 19.53 -6.32
N THR A 223 5.24 20.24 -5.23
CA THR A 223 4.28 19.81 -4.21
C THR A 223 2.91 20.44 -4.44
N PHE A 224 1.87 19.73 -4.03
CA PHE A 224 0.48 20.17 -4.09
C PHE A 224 -0.17 20.02 -2.71
N PRO A 225 -1.06 20.92 -2.29
CA PRO A 225 -1.79 20.76 -1.03
C PRO A 225 -2.66 19.51 -1.08
N GLY A 226 -2.51 18.61 -0.12
CA GLY A 226 -3.20 17.32 -0.11
C GLY A 226 -2.76 16.34 -1.19
N GLY A 227 -1.64 16.60 -1.88
CA GLY A 227 -1.08 15.76 -2.95
C GLY A 227 -1.73 15.93 -4.32
N LEU A 228 -0.96 15.71 -5.38
CA LEU A 228 -1.46 15.67 -6.76
C LEU A 228 -2.24 14.37 -7.03
N TYR A 229 -1.91 13.30 -6.34
CA TYR A 229 -2.55 12.00 -6.42
C TYR A 229 -2.20 11.18 -5.19
N ASN A 230 -2.84 10.04 -5.06
CA ASN A 230 -2.43 8.99 -4.14
C ASN A 230 -2.44 7.64 -4.87
N THR A 231 -2.07 6.58 -4.18
CA THR A 231 -2.06 5.21 -4.73
C THR A 231 -2.75 4.27 -3.75
N SER A 232 -3.65 3.45 -4.25
CA SER A 232 -4.29 2.39 -3.48
C SER A 232 -3.41 1.16 -3.41
N PHE A 233 -3.24 0.63 -2.19
CA PHE A 233 -2.52 -0.60 -1.91
C PHE A 233 -3.45 -1.61 -1.26
N VAL A 234 -3.22 -2.88 -1.54
CA VAL A 234 -3.77 -4.00 -0.78
C VAL A 234 -2.64 -4.80 -0.12
N PHE A 235 -2.74 -5.02 1.19
CA PHE A 235 -1.94 -5.97 1.96
C PHE A 235 -2.76 -7.25 2.14
N MET A 236 -2.24 -8.39 1.77
CA MET A 236 -3.02 -9.59 1.58
C MET A 236 -2.29 -10.87 1.95
N MET A 237 -3.07 -11.89 2.29
CA MET A 237 -2.62 -13.26 2.54
C MET A 237 -3.33 -14.22 1.58
N ASN A 238 -2.68 -15.31 1.21
CA ASN A 238 -3.31 -16.40 0.48
C ASN A 238 -4.55 -16.92 1.22
N GLN A 239 -5.70 -16.96 0.55
CA GLN A 239 -6.96 -17.35 1.19
C GLN A 239 -6.93 -18.77 1.74
N ALA A 240 -6.39 -19.73 0.98
CA ALA A 240 -6.33 -21.12 1.41
C ALA A 240 -5.40 -21.33 2.63
N LYS A 241 -4.36 -20.50 2.78
CA LYS A 241 -3.52 -20.50 3.98
C LYS A 241 -4.27 -19.95 5.18
N TYR A 242 -4.98 -18.82 5.03
CA TYR A 242 -5.83 -18.27 6.09
C TYR A 242 -6.93 -19.27 6.51
N ASP A 243 -7.59 -19.94 5.56
CA ASP A 243 -8.68 -20.85 5.83
C ASP A 243 -8.24 -22.06 6.69
N LYS A 244 -6.99 -22.50 6.53
CA LYS A 244 -6.38 -23.61 7.29
C LYS A 244 -5.95 -23.25 8.71
N LEU A 245 -5.92 -21.96 9.07
CA LEU A 245 -5.57 -21.53 10.41
C LEU A 245 -6.61 -21.99 11.44
N THR A 246 -6.15 -22.30 12.63
CA THR A 246 -7.02 -22.54 13.78
C THR A 246 -7.82 -21.28 14.14
N PRO A 247 -8.92 -21.40 14.90
CA PRO A 247 -9.69 -20.24 15.36
C PRO A 247 -8.84 -19.18 16.10
N ASP A 248 -7.92 -19.61 16.95
CA ASP A 248 -7.02 -18.72 17.69
C ASP A 248 -6.01 -18.01 16.79
N GLU A 249 -5.46 -18.71 15.80
CA GLU A 249 -4.55 -18.12 14.81
C GLU A 249 -5.30 -17.12 13.92
N LYS A 250 -6.52 -17.43 13.47
CA LYS A 250 -7.38 -16.47 12.75
C LYS A 250 -7.63 -15.23 13.58
N LYS A 251 -7.97 -15.41 14.86
CA LYS A 251 -8.17 -14.29 15.80
C LYS A 251 -6.94 -13.41 15.91
N ALA A 252 -5.74 -14.00 16.00
CA ALA A 252 -4.49 -13.24 16.06
C ALA A 252 -4.22 -12.47 14.76
N VAL A 253 -4.42 -13.09 13.58
CA VAL A 253 -4.31 -12.41 12.28
C VAL A 253 -5.33 -11.27 12.16
N ASP A 254 -6.59 -11.52 12.51
CA ASP A 254 -7.66 -10.53 12.38
C ASP A 254 -7.47 -9.33 13.32
N ALA A 255 -6.91 -9.53 14.53
CA ALA A 255 -6.64 -8.46 15.49
C ALA A 255 -5.64 -7.41 14.97
N ILE A 256 -4.70 -7.82 14.10
CA ILE A 256 -3.67 -6.94 13.51
C ILE A 256 -3.95 -6.59 12.05
N SER A 257 -5.12 -6.97 11.54
CA SER A 257 -5.62 -6.67 10.19
C SER A 257 -6.52 -5.43 10.18
N GLY A 258 -7.03 -5.10 9.01
CA GLY A 258 -7.97 -4.00 8.83
C GLY A 258 -7.37 -2.65 9.23
N GLU A 259 -8.05 -1.91 10.09
CA GLU A 259 -7.60 -0.57 10.51
C GLU A 259 -6.25 -0.60 11.24
N THR A 260 -5.92 -1.66 11.98
CA THR A 260 -4.61 -1.83 12.61
C THR A 260 -3.52 -1.87 11.55
N ALA A 261 -3.66 -2.68 10.52
CA ALA A 261 -2.71 -2.73 9.41
C ALA A 261 -2.64 -1.39 8.66
N ALA A 262 -3.77 -0.77 8.34
CA ALA A 262 -3.82 0.54 7.68
C ALA A 262 -3.04 1.61 8.46
N ARG A 263 -3.18 1.65 9.79
CA ARG A 263 -2.43 2.56 10.67
C ARG A 263 -0.92 2.24 10.70
N ILE A 264 -0.54 0.97 10.70
CA ILE A 264 0.87 0.55 10.67
C ILE A 264 1.53 1.03 9.38
N PHE A 265 0.89 0.78 8.24
CA PHE A 265 1.42 1.19 6.93
C PHE A 265 1.40 2.71 6.75
N GLY A 266 0.31 3.38 7.10
CA GLY A 266 0.20 4.84 7.01
C GLY A 266 1.25 5.56 7.88
N ARG A 267 1.47 5.12 9.14
CA ARG A 267 2.52 5.67 10.01
C ARG A 267 3.92 5.45 9.44
N GLY A 268 4.13 4.32 8.76
CA GLY A 268 5.38 4.04 8.07
C GLY A 268 5.67 5.11 7.02
N TRP A 269 4.68 5.47 6.23
CA TRP A 269 4.78 6.52 5.22
C TRP A 269 4.97 7.92 5.85
N ASP A 270 4.09 8.36 6.74
CA ASP A 270 4.17 9.70 7.36
C ASP A 270 5.51 9.96 8.04
N LYS A 271 6.06 8.93 8.72
CA LYS A 271 7.35 9.02 9.41
C LYS A 271 8.52 9.37 8.49
N VAL A 272 8.49 8.88 7.25
CA VAL A 272 9.61 9.06 6.31
C VAL A 272 9.37 10.24 5.38
N ASP A 273 8.14 10.49 4.94
CA ASP A 273 7.81 11.64 4.08
C ASP A 273 8.15 12.96 4.77
N THR A 274 7.86 13.11 6.07
CA THR A 274 8.21 14.30 6.85
C THR A 274 9.70 14.66 6.80
N ARG A 275 10.57 13.65 6.69
CA ARG A 275 12.03 13.83 6.63
C ARG A 275 12.56 13.94 5.22
N ALA A 276 11.90 13.29 4.28
CA ALA A 276 12.39 13.14 2.92
C ALA A 276 12.47 14.47 2.19
N LEU A 277 11.45 15.33 2.30
CA LEU A 277 11.43 16.65 1.67
C LEU A 277 12.54 17.54 2.20
N ALA A 278 12.73 17.60 3.52
CA ALA A 278 13.80 18.38 4.14
C ALA A 278 15.19 17.87 3.72
N LEU A 279 15.37 16.56 3.63
CA LEU A 279 16.63 15.95 3.18
C LEU A 279 16.91 16.27 1.70
N MET A 280 15.90 16.20 0.85
CA MET A 280 16.02 16.58 -0.56
C MET A 280 16.44 18.06 -0.72
N GLN A 281 15.82 18.97 0.02
CA GLN A 281 16.21 20.39 0.01
C GLN A 281 17.65 20.58 0.47
N ALA A 282 18.07 19.92 1.54
CA ALA A 282 19.46 19.96 2.02
C ALA A 282 20.46 19.41 0.97
N ASN A 283 20.02 18.52 0.10
CA ASN A 283 20.81 17.97 -1.02
C ASN A 283 20.66 18.77 -2.32
N GLY A 284 20.10 19.99 -2.28
CA GLY A 284 20.02 20.91 -3.40
C GLY A 284 18.86 20.67 -4.37
N VAL A 285 17.87 19.87 -4.00
CA VAL A 285 16.62 19.75 -4.78
C VAL A 285 15.79 21.02 -4.63
N VAL A 286 15.45 21.65 -5.74
CA VAL A 286 14.59 22.83 -5.78
C VAL A 286 13.13 22.39 -5.60
N VAL A 287 12.50 22.81 -4.51
CA VAL A 287 11.09 22.51 -4.23
C VAL A 287 10.21 23.68 -4.64
N THR A 288 9.32 23.44 -5.60
CA THR A 288 8.29 24.37 -6.06
C THR A 288 6.95 23.98 -5.42
N LYS A 289 6.24 24.93 -4.84
CA LYS A 289 4.84 24.74 -4.42
C LYS A 289 3.94 25.14 -5.58
N ALA A 290 3.02 24.25 -5.98
CA ALA A 290 2.00 24.59 -6.97
C ALA A 290 1.19 25.80 -6.48
N ASP A 291 1.09 26.84 -7.30
CA ASP A 291 0.31 28.02 -6.98
C ASP A 291 -1.20 27.75 -7.12
N ALA A 292 -2.00 28.73 -6.70
CA ALA A 292 -3.45 28.62 -6.74
C ALA A 292 -3.99 28.39 -8.17
N LYS A 293 -3.31 28.95 -9.17
CA LYS A 293 -3.71 28.76 -10.58
C LYS A 293 -3.44 27.33 -11.04
N PHE A 294 -2.26 26.78 -10.76
CA PHE A 294 -1.92 25.40 -11.15
C PHE A 294 -2.85 24.40 -10.43
N VAL A 295 -3.13 24.60 -9.13
CA VAL A 295 -4.10 23.79 -8.40
C VAL A 295 -5.49 23.87 -9.02
N ALA A 296 -5.95 25.07 -9.39
CA ALA A 296 -7.25 25.26 -10.04
C ALA A 296 -7.31 24.57 -11.43
N ASP A 297 -6.25 24.68 -12.22
CA ASP A 297 -6.14 24.01 -13.53
C ASP A 297 -6.24 22.49 -13.39
N VAL A 298 -5.55 21.90 -12.39
CA VAL A 298 -5.66 20.46 -12.10
C VAL A 298 -7.10 20.11 -11.70
N LYS A 299 -7.70 20.83 -10.75
CA LYS A 299 -9.09 20.58 -10.30
C LYS A 299 -10.07 20.63 -11.44
N ALA A 300 -9.99 21.67 -12.28
CA ALA A 300 -10.91 21.83 -13.41
C ALA A 300 -10.81 20.70 -14.43
N LYS A 301 -9.58 20.31 -14.79
CA LYS A 301 -9.36 19.25 -15.79
C LYS A 301 -9.65 17.84 -15.26
N THR A 302 -9.50 17.61 -13.94
CA THR A 302 -9.73 16.30 -13.33
C THR A 302 -11.14 16.10 -12.78
N ALA A 303 -11.95 17.14 -12.69
CA ALA A 303 -13.34 17.04 -12.22
C ALA A 303 -14.17 15.95 -12.94
N PRO A 304 -14.06 15.76 -14.27
CA PRO A 304 -14.77 14.68 -14.97
C PRO A 304 -14.38 13.26 -14.52
N LEU A 305 -13.17 13.08 -13.97
CA LEU A 305 -12.67 11.77 -13.53
C LEU A 305 -13.51 11.21 -12.38
N GLU A 306 -13.99 12.07 -11.48
CA GLU A 306 -14.89 11.64 -10.39
C GLU A 306 -16.20 11.08 -10.94
N GLN A 307 -16.78 11.73 -11.94
CA GLN A 307 -18.01 11.26 -12.59
C GLN A 307 -17.77 9.96 -13.35
N ASN A 308 -16.62 9.83 -13.99
CA ASN A 308 -16.23 8.59 -14.68
C ASN A 308 -16.07 7.44 -13.67
N TRP A 309 -15.41 7.69 -12.52
CA TRP A 309 -15.29 6.70 -11.46
C TRP A 309 -16.67 6.31 -10.89
N ILE A 310 -17.54 7.27 -10.62
CA ILE A 310 -18.92 7.01 -10.14
C ILE A 310 -19.62 6.02 -11.06
N LYS A 311 -19.65 6.30 -12.39
CA LYS A 311 -20.28 5.41 -13.37
C LYS A 311 -19.62 4.02 -13.43
N ALA A 312 -18.27 3.97 -13.37
CA ALA A 312 -17.54 2.72 -13.40
C ALA A 312 -17.79 1.87 -12.15
N ALA A 313 -17.82 2.50 -10.98
CA ALA A 313 -18.08 1.85 -9.69
C ALA A 313 -19.54 1.35 -9.58
N GLU A 314 -20.52 2.11 -10.10
CA GLU A 314 -21.91 1.63 -10.25
C GLU A 314 -21.96 0.38 -11.11
N GLY A 315 -21.25 0.37 -12.23
CA GLY A 315 -21.12 -0.80 -13.12
C GLY A 315 -20.46 -2.01 -12.43
N LYS A 316 -19.69 -1.81 -11.35
CA LYS A 316 -19.13 -2.86 -10.48
C LYS A 316 -20.02 -3.22 -9.28
N GLY A 317 -21.22 -2.67 -9.21
CA GLY A 317 -22.22 -2.97 -8.18
C GLY A 317 -22.13 -2.10 -6.92
N LEU A 318 -21.28 -1.05 -6.91
CA LEU A 318 -21.23 -0.12 -5.79
C LEU A 318 -22.50 0.75 -5.77
N LYS A 319 -23.21 0.73 -4.67
CA LYS A 319 -24.41 1.57 -4.48
C LYS A 319 -24.01 2.98 -4.03
N ASN A 320 -24.56 4.00 -4.68
CA ASN A 320 -24.33 5.41 -4.35
C ASN A 320 -22.84 5.82 -4.25
N PRO A 321 -22.01 5.62 -5.29
CA PRO A 321 -20.56 5.90 -5.23
C PRO A 321 -20.25 7.35 -4.84
N ALA A 322 -21.06 8.31 -5.26
CA ALA A 322 -20.89 9.71 -4.88
C ALA A 322 -20.98 9.92 -3.35
N LYS A 323 -21.89 9.21 -2.67
CA LYS A 323 -21.98 9.24 -1.20
C LYS A 323 -20.77 8.55 -0.57
N VAL A 324 -20.29 7.45 -1.14
CA VAL A 324 -19.10 6.74 -0.66
C VAL A 324 -17.87 7.64 -0.75
N MET A 325 -17.68 8.37 -1.85
CA MET A 325 -16.60 9.34 -2.02
C MET A 325 -16.70 10.49 -1.00
N ALA A 326 -17.89 11.02 -0.77
CA ALA A 326 -18.11 12.07 0.23
C ALA A 326 -17.80 11.56 1.64
N GLU A 327 -18.22 10.34 1.99
CA GLU A 327 -17.91 9.70 3.28
C GLU A 327 -16.41 9.48 3.43
N PHE A 328 -15.72 9.02 2.39
CA PHE A 328 -14.26 8.84 2.39
C PHE A 328 -13.54 10.15 2.69
N ARG A 329 -13.88 11.24 2.01
CA ARG A 329 -13.29 12.57 2.25
C ARG A 329 -13.59 13.09 3.66
N ALA A 330 -14.82 12.87 4.16
CA ALA A 330 -15.19 13.24 5.50
C ALA A 330 -14.42 12.45 6.57
N GLU A 331 -14.16 11.17 6.33
CA GLU A 331 -13.33 10.35 7.22
C GLU A 331 -11.87 10.82 7.23
N ILE A 332 -11.27 11.17 6.09
CA ILE A 332 -9.92 11.77 6.04
C ILE A 332 -9.87 13.02 6.91
N ALA A 333 -10.81 13.96 6.70
CA ALA A 333 -10.85 15.21 7.45
C ALA A 333 -11.04 15.01 8.98
N LYS A 334 -11.63 13.90 9.41
CA LYS A 334 -11.72 13.54 10.84
C LYS A 334 -10.39 13.01 11.39
N GLN A 335 -9.63 12.29 10.57
CA GLN A 335 -8.37 11.69 11.01
C GLN A 335 -7.21 12.70 11.01
N GLU A 336 -7.31 13.81 10.28
CA GLU A 336 -6.32 14.89 10.23
C GLU A 336 -6.47 15.92 11.38
N LYS A 337 -7.56 15.86 12.14
CA LYS A 337 -7.79 16.68 13.36
C LYS A 337 -7.09 16.08 14.57
#